data_9d1103990ec687984927b3c0c5dac642
#
_entry.id   9d1103990ec687984927b3c0c5dac642
#
_cell.length_a   1.000
_cell.length_b   1.000
_cell.length_c   1.000
_cell.angle_alpha   90.00
_cell.angle_beta   90.00
_cell.angle_gamma   90.00
#
_symmetry.space_group_name_H-M   'P 1'
#
loop_
_entity.id
_entity.type
_entity.pdbx_description
1 polymer ?
#
loop_
_entity_poly.entity_id
_entity_poly.type
_entity_poly.pdbx_seq_one_letter_code
_entity_poly.pdbx_strand_id
1 'polypeptide(L)'
;IDIQTNTQVAEYRGQMPPKEFGYFLVGLGSEYNNAMLVVENASIGWATLDAIFERGYRNLYHSPKSDQLTAESYLKVFEGNSEMTPGFTMSMRTRPLVINKFREYVGDRSVTIQSKRLLEEMKVFIWKNGRPEAQTGYNDDLVMAFGIAMFLRDTSLKFQQYSQDMTRAALGGITKNTYNGAYSGTQNSKNPYQIDNPYGEKEDISWLL
;
A
#
# COMPACT_ATOMS: atom_id res chain seq x y z
N ILE A 1 12.59 -4.37 -0.60
CA ILE A 1 12.49 -3.69 -1.91
C ILE A 1 12.26 -2.21 -1.67
N ASP A 2 13.01 -1.37 -2.36
CA ASP A 2 12.70 0.05 -2.49
C ASP A 2 11.62 0.21 -3.57
N ILE A 3 10.45 0.71 -3.16
CA ILE A 3 9.28 0.86 -4.05
C ILE A 3 9.41 2.04 -5.02
N GLN A 4 10.26 3.02 -4.74
CA GLN A 4 10.46 4.19 -5.61
C GLN A 4 11.35 3.84 -6.80
N THR A 5 12.46 3.16 -6.53
CA THR A 5 13.45 2.79 -7.55
C THR A 5 13.23 1.40 -8.14
N ASN A 6 12.28 0.63 -7.63
CA ASN A 6 12.08 -0.78 -7.99
C ASN A 6 13.34 -1.64 -7.80
N THR A 7 14.09 -1.39 -6.75
CA THR A 7 15.36 -2.08 -6.52
C THR A 7 15.26 -3.02 -5.33
N GLN A 8 15.74 -4.24 -5.50
CA GLN A 8 15.98 -5.16 -4.39
C GLN A 8 17.17 -4.65 -3.57
N VAL A 9 16.92 -4.21 -2.33
CA VAL A 9 17.96 -3.61 -1.46
C VAL A 9 18.53 -4.58 -0.45
N ALA A 10 17.78 -5.64 -0.10
CA ALA A 10 18.23 -6.67 0.82
C ALA A 10 17.62 -8.02 0.48
N GLU A 11 18.28 -9.09 0.88
CA GLU A 11 17.80 -10.46 0.82
C GLU A 11 18.36 -11.24 2.00
N TYR A 12 17.51 -12.01 2.63
CA TYR A 12 17.89 -12.99 3.64
C TYR A 12 17.31 -14.36 3.29
N ARG A 13 18.15 -15.39 3.40
CA ARG A 13 17.76 -16.80 3.32
C ARG A 13 18.51 -17.57 4.40
N GLY A 14 17.78 -18.23 5.27
CA GLY A 14 18.37 -18.99 6.36
C GLY A 14 17.31 -19.80 7.11
N GLN A 15 17.78 -20.64 8.03
CA GLN A 15 16.93 -21.37 8.96
C GLN A 15 17.01 -20.66 10.32
N MET A 16 15.90 -20.12 10.76
CA MET A 16 15.77 -19.40 12.03
C MET A 16 14.43 -19.78 12.68
N PRO A 17 14.35 -19.94 14.00
CA PRO A 17 13.08 -20.12 14.67
C PRO A 17 12.12 -18.97 14.32
N PRO A 18 10.82 -19.23 14.13
CA PRO A 18 9.86 -18.19 13.67
C PRO A 18 9.82 -16.97 14.58
N LYS A 19 9.95 -17.14 15.89
CA LYS A 19 9.98 -16.05 16.85
C LYS A 19 11.21 -15.17 16.69
N GLU A 20 12.38 -15.76 16.54
CA GLU A 20 13.64 -15.04 16.31
C GLU A 20 13.62 -14.33 14.95
N PHE A 21 13.05 -14.97 13.95
CA PHE A 21 12.87 -14.38 12.64
C PHE A 21 11.95 -13.14 12.69
N GLY A 22 10.86 -13.18 13.47
CA GLY A 22 10.01 -12.02 13.69
C GLY A 22 10.76 -10.85 14.32
N TYR A 23 11.61 -11.11 15.32
CA TYR A 23 12.45 -10.06 15.92
C TYR A 23 13.49 -9.50 14.96
N PHE A 24 14.11 -10.38 14.17
CA PHE A 24 15.02 -9.96 13.11
C PHE A 24 14.34 -9.06 12.09
N LEU A 25 13.13 -9.43 11.63
CA LEU A 25 12.35 -8.61 10.68
C LEU A 25 11.99 -7.24 11.25
N VAL A 26 11.65 -7.14 12.53
CA VAL A 26 11.38 -5.86 13.19
C VAL A 26 12.63 -4.97 13.22
N GLY A 27 13.79 -5.55 13.57
CA GLY A 27 15.06 -4.83 13.51
C GLY A 27 15.35 -4.30 12.11
N LEU A 28 15.28 -5.18 11.12
CA LEU A 28 15.51 -4.82 9.72
C LEU A 28 14.51 -3.77 9.21
N GLY A 29 13.22 -3.95 9.50
CA GLY A 29 12.20 -2.98 9.11
C GLY A 29 12.42 -1.60 9.70
N SER A 30 12.89 -1.53 10.95
CA SER A 30 13.23 -0.28 11.62
C SER A 30 14.45 0.42 10.98
N GLU A 31 15.49 -0.34 10.61
CA GLU A 31 16.65 0.17 9.90
C GLU A 31 16.32 0.71 8.50
N TYR A 32 15.35 0.10 7.83
CA TYR A 32 14.84 0.53 6.52
C TYR A 32 13.66 1.51 6.65
N ASN A 33 13.75 2.49 7.52
CA ASN A 33 12.80 3.59 7.67
C ASN A 33 11.37 3.13 7.97
N ASN A 34 11.22 2.21 8.94
CA ASN A 34 9.95 1.56 9.26
C ASN A 34 9.27 0.92 8.03
N ALA A 35 10.05 0.17 7.27
CA ALA A 35 9.56 -0.52 6.08
C ALA A 35 8.33 -1.36 6.39
N MET A 36 7.37 -1.41 5.47
CA MET A 36 6.20 -2.29 5.61
C MET A 36 6.64 -3.75 5.60
N LEU A 37 6.36 -4.46 6.69
CA LEU A 37 6.58 -5.90 6.78
C LEU A 37 5.39 -6.65 6.18
N VAL A 38 5.70 -7.63 5.34
CA VAL A 38 4.71 -8.51 4.72
C VAL A 38 5.13 -9.95 4.97
N VAL A 39 4.40 -10.62 5.84
CA VAL A 39 4.65 -12.02 6.19
C VAL A 39 3.50 -12.86 5.69
N GLU A 40 3.79 -13.96 4.99
CA GLU A 40 2.75 -14.92 4.62
C GLU A 40 2.18 -15.56 5.87
N ASN A 41 0.85 -15.48 6.06
CA ASN A 41 0.17 -15.92 7.27
C ASN A 41 -0.23 -17.40 7.25
N ALA A 42 0.49 -18.22 6.50
CA ALA A 42 0.28 -19.67 6.47
C ALA A 42 1.22 -20.38 7.46
N SER A 43 0.70 -21.43 8.10
CA SER A 43 1.50 -22.34 8.93
C SER A 43 2.39 -21.61 9.97
N ILE A 44 3.70 -21.71 9.83
CA ILE A 44 4.69 -21.10 10.74
C ILE A 44 4.72 -19.56 10.68
N GLY A 45 4.19 -18.95 9.63
CA GLY A 45 4.13 -17.50 9.49
C GLY A 45 3.35 -16.82 10.61
N TRP A 46 2.35 -17.47 11.21
CA TRP A 46 1.62 -16.96 12.37
C TRP A 46 2.52 -16.72 13.58
N ALA A 47 3.43 -17.66 13.87
CA ALA A 47 4.37 -17.48 14.98
C ALA A 47 5.35 -16.32 14.74
N THR A 48 5.70 -16.05 13.48
CA THR A 48 6.49 -14.88 13.11
C THR A 48 5.69 -13.58 13.29
N LEU A 49 4.41 -13.57 12.90
CA LEU A 49 3.51 -12.43 13.09
C LEU A 49 3.30 -12.11 14.57
N ASP A 50 3.07 -13.12 15.41
CA ASP A 50 2.94 -12.96 16.86
C ASP A 50 4.18 -12.29 17.46
N ALA A 51 5.38 -12.70 17.04
CA ALA A 51 6.63 -12.09 17.48
C ALA A 51 6.78 -10.62 17.03
N ILE A 52 6.31 -10.29 15.84
CA ILE A 52 6.27 -8.90 15.35
C ILE A 52 5.31 -8.06 16.18
N PHE A 53 4.12 -8.58 16.52
CA PHE A 53 3.17 -7.91 17.41
C PHE A 53 3.73 -7.74 18.82
N GLU A 54 4.39 -8.75 19.37
CA GLU A 54 5.04 -8.69 20.69
C GLU A 54 6.05 -7.52 20.77
N ARG A 55 6.70 -7.19 19.66
CA ARG A 55 7.62 -6.05 19.54
C ARG A 55 6.93 -4.70 19.25
N GLY A 56 5.63 -4.69 19.07
CA GLY A 56 4.85 -3.48 18.83
C GLY A 56 5.11 -2.83 17.45
N TYR A 57 5.60 -3.59 16.47
CA TYR A 57 5.82 -3.06 15.12
C TYR A 57 4.48 -2.83 14.43
N ARG A 58 4.23 -1.59 14.00
CA ARG A 58 2.91 -1.17 13.49
C ARG A 58 2.77 -1.22 11.98
N ASN A 59 3.87 -1.08 11.24
CA ASN A 59 3.83 -1.06 9.78
C ASN A 59 3.83 -2.49 9.20
N LEU A 60 2.78 -3.23 9.51
CA LEU A 60 2.56 -4.60 9.07
C LEU A 60 1.39 -4.65 8.08
N TYR A 61 1.58 -5.38 7.00
CA TYR A 61 0.53 -5.62 6.03
C TYR A 61 -0.58 -6.51 6.58
N HIS A 62 -1.81 -6.19 6.23
CA HIS A 62 -3.01 -6.98 6.56
C HIS A 62 -3.76 -7.32 5.27
N SER A 63 -4.14 -8.57 5.11
CA SER A 63 -4.97 -9.02 3.99
C SER A 63 -6.45 -8.79 4.30
N PRO A 64 -7.26 -8.32 3.33
CA PRO A 64 -8.71 -8.30 3.47
C PRO A 64 -9.24 -9.74 3.56
N LYS A 65 -10.21 -9.99 4.44
CA LYS A 65 -10.90 -11.30 4.54
C LYS A 65 -11.79 -11.59 3.33
N SER A 66 -12.13 -10.58 2.56
CA SER A 66 -12.91 -10.74 1.33
C SER A 66 -12.08 -11.40 0.24
N ASP A 67 -12.66 -12.37 -0.45
CA ASP A 67 -12.08 -13.03 -1.63
C ASP A 67 -11.85 -12.09 -2.83
N GLN A 68 -12.32 -10.86 -2.76
CA GLN A 68 -12.18 -9.85 -3.80
C GLN A 68 -11.06 -8.87 -3.43
N LEU A 69 -9.89 -9.06 -4.03
CA LEU A 69 -8.78 -8.11 -4.01
C LEU A 69 -9.07 -6.94 -4.98
N THR A 70 -10.12 -6.18 -4.69
CA THR A 70 -10.46 -4.97 -5.43
C THR A 70 -10.01 -3.74 -4.66
N ALA A 71 -9.81 -2.60 -5.35
CA ALA A 71 -9.57 -1.32 -4.69
C ALA A 71 -10.67 -1.00 -3.66
N GLU A 72 -11.91 -1.41 -3.93
CA GLU A 72 -13.05 -1.26 -3.02
C GLU A 72 -12.90 -2.08 -1.72
N SER A 73 -12.29 -3.27 -1.77
CA SER A 73 -12.07 -4.07 -0.57
C SER A 73 -11.06 -3.40 0.38
N TYR A 74 -10.08 -2.69 -0.17
CA TYR A 74 -9.15 -1.88 0.65
C TYR A 74 -9.82 -0.61 1.18
N LEU A 75 -10.77 -0.01 0.45
CA LEU A 75 -11.51 1.16 0.92
C LEU A 75 -12.45 0.83 2.08
N LYS A 76 -13.14 -0.31 2.03
CA LYS A 76 -13.99 -0.80 3.12
C LYS A 76 -13.24 -0.98 4.43
N VAL A 77 -11.93 -1.19 4.38
CA VAL A 77 -11.04 -1.25 5.54
C VAL A 77 -10.96 0.09 6.25
N PHE A 78 -10.85 1.19 5.50
CA PHE A 78 -10.82 2.54 6.07
C PHE A 78 -12.17 2.98 6.64
N GLU A 79 -13.27 2.44 6.12
CA GLU A 79 -14.61 2.66 6.64
C GLU A 79 -14.90 1.84 7.92
N GLY A 80 -13.93 1.05 8.40
CA GLY A 80 -14.06 0.23 9.61
C GLY A 80 -14.99 -1.00 9.46
N ASN A 81 -15.44 -1.29 8.24
CA ASN A 81 -16.45 -2.31 7.95
C ASN A 81 -15.87 -3.66 7.48
N SER A 82 -14.57 -3.83 7.37
CA SER A 82 -13.99 -5.11 6.96
C SER A 82 -13.02 -5.64 7.99
N GLU A 83 -13.18 -6.90 8.35
CA GLU A 83 -12.22 -7.63 9.15
C GLU A 83 -10.96 -7.90 8.32
N MET A 84 -9.82 -7.51 8.86
CA MET A 84 -8.51 -7.72 8.26
C MET A 84 -7.79 -8.87 8.95
N THR A 85 -7.05 -9.64 8.19
CA THR A 85 -6.18 -10.69 8.70
C THR A 85 -4.72 -10.22 8.62
N PRO A 86 -3.96 -10.25 9.72
CA PRO A 86 -2.54 -9.90 9.69
C PRO A 86 -1.77 -10.74 8.69
N GLY A 87 -0.81 -10.12 8.01
CA GLY A 87 0.02 -10.78 7.02
C GLY A 87 -0.65 -10.94 5.65
N PHE A 88 0.08 -11.57 4.74
CA PHE A 88 -0.37 -11.85 3.39
C PHE A 88 -1.00 -13.26 3.31
N THR A 89 -2.25 -13.32 2.88
CA THR A 89 -2.95 -14.60 2.69
C THR A 89 -2.71 -15.12 1.27
N MET A 90 -1.85 -16.15 1.16
CA MET A 90 -1.67 -16.87 -0.09
C MET A 90 -2.83 -17.85 -0.30
N SER A 91 -3.50 -17.75 -1.43
CA SER A 91 -4.62 -18.60 -1.80
C SER A 91 -4.46 -19.09 -3.25
N MET A 92 -5.33 -20.02 -3.65
CA MET A 92 -5.39 -20.46 -5.05
C MET A 92 -5.70 -19.31 -6.03
N ARG A 93 -6.32 -18.23 -5.56
CA ARG A 93 -6.63 -17.03 -6.37
C ARG A 93 -5.51 -16.02 -6.35
N THR A 94 -4.87 -15.79 -5.21
CA THR A 94 -3.81 -14.78 -5.07
C THR A 94 -2.48 -15.23 -5.66
N ARG A 95 -2.13 -16.53 -5.55
CA ARG A 95 -0.88 -17.05 -6.09
C ARG A 95 -0.69 -16.76 -7.59
N PRO A 96 -1.66 -17.01 -8.48
CA PRO A 96 -1.52 -16.65 -9.89
C PRO A 96 -1.33 -15.14 -10.13
N LEU A 97 -1.97 -14.30 -9.34
CA LEU A 97 -1.84 -12.84 -9.45
C LEU A 97 -0.43 -12.38 -9.07
N VAL A 98 0.10 -12.91 -7.97
CA VAL A 98 1.48 -12.66 -7.52
C VAL A 98 2.48 -13.07 -8.60
N ILE A 99 2.32 -14.26 -9.17
CA ILE A 99 3.22 -14.79 -10.20
C ILE A 99 3.11 -14.00 -11.50
N ASN A 100 1.91 -13.59 -11.91
CA ASN A 100 1.73 -12.75 -13.08
C ASN A 100 2.43 -11.39 -12.90
N LYS A 101 2.33 -10.79 -11.70
CA LYS A 101 3.04 -9.55 -11.39
C LYS A 101 4.55 -9.73 -11.41
N PHE A 102 5.05 -10.79 -10.79
CA PHE A 102 6.46 -11.13 -10.86
C PHE A 102 6.94 -11.25 -12.32
N ARG A 103 6.20 -11.99 -13.17
CA ARG A 103 6.51 -12.17 -14.59
C ARG A 103 6.51 -10.83 -15.35
N GLU A 104 5.53 -9.96 -15.09
CA GLU A 104 5.43 -8.63 -15.69
C GLU A 104 6.70 -7.81 -15.38
N TYR A 105 7.03 -7.63 -14.10
CA TYR A 105 8.18 -6.84 -13.69
C TYR A 105 9.53 -7.35 -14.21
N VAL A 106 9.71 -8.67 -14.23
CA VAL A 106 10.94 -9.28 -14.74
C VAL A 106 10.98 -9.22 -16.27
N GLY A 107 9.86 -9.49 -16.95
CA GLY A 107 9.75 -9.47 -18.40
C GLY A 107 10.00 -8.08 -18.98
N ASP A 108 9.43 -7.05 -18.35
CA ASP A 108 9.59 -5.65 -18.77
C ASP A 108 10.92 -5.03 -18.30
N ARG A 109 11.74 -5.78 -17.56
CA ARG A 109 12.99 -5.30 -16.96
C ARG A 109 12.80 -4.04 -16.10
N SER A 110 11.64 -3.91 -15.49
CA SER A 110 11.25 -2.75 -14.69
C SER A 110 11.68 -2.85 -13.22
N VAL A 111 12.46 -3.86 -12.87
CA VAL A 111 12.99 -4.10 -11.52
C VAL A 111 14.46 -4.45 -11.56
N THR A 112 15.22 -3.95 -10.58
CA THR A 112 16.63 -4.28 -10.40
C THR A 112 16.79 -5.36 -9.34
N ILE A 113 17.24 -6.55 -9.76
CA ILE A 113 17.50 -7.69 -8.87
C ILE A 113 18.98 -7.74 -8.55
N GLN A 114 19.33 -7.70 -7.26
CA GLN A 114 20.71 -7.75 -6.77
C GLN A 114 21.10 -9.16 -6.30
N SER A 115 20.13 -10.00 -5.96
CA SER A 115 20.37 -11.33 -5.41
C SER A 115 20.70 -12.36 -6.48
N LYS A 116 21.88 -12.97 -6.38
CA LYS A 116 22.27 -14.13 -7.21
C LYS A 116 21.42 -15.35 -6.87
N ARG A 117 21.05 -15.56 -5.59
CA ARG A 117 20.23 -16.70 -5.14
C ARG A 117 18.82 -16.61 -5.69
N LEU A 118 18.21 -15.43 -5.72
CA LEU A 118 16.92 -15.23 -6.37
C LEU A 118 16.99 -15.59 -7.86
N LEU A 119 18.05 -15.15 -8.56
CA LEU A 119 18.24 -15.50 -9.98
C LEU A 119 18.41 -17.02 -10.19
N GLU A 120 19.05 -17.73 -9.27
CA GLU A 120 19.17 -19.19 -9.31
C GLU A 120 17.83 -19.88 -9.10
N GLU A 121 17.00 -19.43 -8.13
CA GLU A 121 15.65 -19.95 -7.95
C GLU A 121 14.76 -19.66 -9.17
N MET A 122 14.88 -18.50 -9.80
CA MET A 122 14.15 -18.16 -11.03
C MET A 122 14.44 -19.13 -12.18
N LYS A 123 15.68 -19.62 -12.32
CA LYS A 123 16.05 -20.57 -13.39
C LYS A 123 15.36 -21.93 -13.25
N VAL A 124 15.03 -22.33 -12.03
CA VAL A 124 14.38 -23.61 -11.72
C VAL A 124 12.89 -23.46 -11.42
N PHE A 125 12.35 -22.26 -11.55
CA PHE A 125 10.93 -21.97 -11.40
C PHE A 125 10.23 -22.20 -12.74
N ILE A 126 9.48 -23.30 -12.84
CA ILE A 126 8.93 -23.80 -14.09
C ILE A 126 7.42 -24.02 -14.02
N TRP A 127 6.78 -24.10 -15.18
CA TRP A 127 5.40 -24.57 -15.28
C TRP A 127 5.36 -26.08 -15.18
N LYS A 128 4.69 -26.60 -14.14
CA LYS A 128 4.47 -28.02 -13.92
C LYS A 128 3.00 -28.27 -13.64
N ASN A 129 2.38 -29.16 -14.39
CA ASN A 129 0.95 -29.51 -14.25
C ASN A 129 0.01 -28.30 -14.23
N GLY A 130 0.29 -27.28 -15.06
CA GLY A 130 -0.51 -26.06 -15.13
C GLY A 130 -0.31 -25.09 -13.96
N ARG A 131 0.70 -25.31 -13.11
CA ARG A 131 1.05 -24.42 -11.99
C ARG A 131 2.52 -24.03 -12.06
N PRO A 132 2.86 -22.76 -11.82
CA PRO A 132 4.25 -22.35 -11.68
C PRO A 132 4.75 -22.70 -10.27
N GLU A 133 5.81 -23.49 -10.22
CA GLU A 133 6.45 -23.97 -8.99
C GLU A 133 7.94 -24.27 -9.23
N ALA A 134 8.72 -24.38 -8.15
CA ALA A 134 10.10 -24.84 -8.26
C ALA A 134 10.17 -26.27 -8.79
N GLN A 135 11.21 -26.56 -9.57
CA GLN A 135 11.53 -27.93 -9.98
C GLN A 135 11.73 -28.80 -8.73
N THR A 136 11.37 -30.08 -8.84
CA THR A 136 11.47 -31.04 -7.73
C THR A 136 12.88 -31.03 -7.10
N GLY A 137 12.95 -30.82 -5.79
CA GLY A 137 14.21 -30.70 -5.03
C GLY A 137 14.77 -29.28 -4.91
N TYR A 138 14.08 -28.31 -5.46
CA TYR A 138 14.41 -26.87 -5.32
C TYR A 138 13.30 -26.12 -4.57
N ASN A 139 13.64 -24.94 -4.07
CA ASN A 139 12.72 -24.03 -3.38
C ASN A 139 12.32 -22.86 -4.28
N ASP A 140 11.16 -22.25 -3.99
CA ASP A 140 10.66 -21.04 -4.65
C ASP A 140 10.43 -19.89 -3.65
N ASP A 141 11.01 -19.98 -2.47
CA ASP A 141 10.75 -19.05 -1.36
C ASP A 141 11.13 -17.59 -1.71
N LEU A 142 12.30 -17.39 -2.32
CA LEU A 142 12.75 -16.05 -2.72
C LEU A 142 11.94 -15.50 -3.90
N VAL A 143 11.56 -16.37 -4.84
CA VAL A 143 10.70 -16.00 -5.97
C VAL A 143 9.33 -15.56 -5.46
N MET A 144 8.75 -16.31 -4.53
CA MET A 144 7.45 -16.00 -3.95
C MET A 144 7.50 -14.72 -3.10
N ALA A 145 8.51 -14.57 -2.23
CA ALA A 145 8.69 -13.36 -1.42
C ALA A 145 8.85 -12.10 -2.30
N PHE A 146 9.64 -12.22 -3.36
CA PHE A 146 9.82 -11.13 -4.32
C PHE A 146 8.54 -10.84 -5.09
N GLY A 147 7.82 -11.87 -5.54
CA GLY A 147 6.54 -11.73 -6.22
C GLY A 147 5.47 -11.05 -5.37
N ILE A 148 5.38 -11.40 -4.09
CA ILE A 148 4.48 -10.72 -3.12
C ILE A 148 4.83 -9.23 -3.02
N ALA A 149 6.11 -8.90 -2.94
CA ALA A 149 6.55 -7.50 -2.85
C ALA A 149 6.17 -6.70 -4.11
N MET A 150 6.32 -7.27 -5.31
CA MET A 150 5.91 -6.63 -6.57
C MET A 150 4.38 -6.47 -6.66
N PHE A 151 3.63 -7.50 -6.25
CA PHE A 151 2.17 -7.45 -6.23
C PHE A 151 1.65 -6.35 -5.31
N LEU A 152 2.21 -6.23 -4.11
CA LEU A 152 1.79 -5.23 -3.12
C LEU A 152 2.25 -3.82 -3.47
N ARG A 153 3.39 -3.68 -4.16
CA ARG A 153 3.83 -2.38 -4.65
C ARG A 153 2.77 -1.71 -5.51
N ASP A 154 2.25 -2.42 -6.49
CA ASP A 154 1.21 -1.89 -7.38
C ASP A 154 -0.07 -1.52 -6.64
N THR A 155 -0.45 -2.35 -5.68
CA THR A 155 -1.62 -2.11 -4.84
C THR A 155 -1.43 -0.86 -3.97
N SER A 156 -0.25 -0.71 -3.37
CA SER A 156 0.10 0.46 -2.53
C SER A 156 0.13 1.76 -3.34
N LEU A 157 0.67 1.73 -4.55
CA LEU A 157 0.71 2.91 -5.42
C LEU A 157 -0.68 3.35 -5.87
N LYS A 158 -1.53 2.41 -6.27
CA LYS A 158 -2.94 2.70 -6.61
C LYS A 158 -3.68 3.31 -5.42
N PHE A 159 -3.43 2.80 -4.24
CA PHE A 159 -4.01 3.29 -3.01
C PHE A 159 -3.55 4.72 -2.67
N GLN A 160 -2.25 5.02 -2.81
CA GLN A 160 -1.74 6.37 -2.63
C GLN A 160 -2.37 7.37 -3.62
N GLN A 161 -2.50 6.99 -4.88
CA GLN A 161 -3.16 7.82 -5.90
C GLN A 161 -4.61 8.09 -5.51
N TYR A 162 -5.36 7.06 -5.15
CA TYR A 162 -6.75 7.20 -4.73
C TYR A 162 -6.92 8.09 -3.49
N SER A 163 -6.07 7.91 -2.47
CA SER A 163 -6.06 8.75 -1.27
C SER A 163 -5.78 10.22 -1.59
N GLN A 164 -4.83 10.49 -2.49
CA GLN A 164 -4.53 11.85 -2.96
C GLN A 164 -5.71 12.46 -3.72
N ASP A 165 -6.36 11.68 -4.59
CA ASP A 165 -7.52 12.16 -5.35
C ASP A 165 -8.71 12.43 -4.45
N MET A 166 -8.98 11.60 -3.44
CA MET A 166 -9.99 11.88 -2.41
C MET A 166 -9.68 13.14 -1.60
N THR A 167 -8.42 13.30 -1.19
CA THR A 167 -8.00 14.50 -0.46
C THR A 167 -8.17 15.75 -1.31
N ARG A 168 -7.78 15.71 -2.58
CA ARG A 168 -8.00 16.83 -3.52
C ARG A 168 -9.49 17.12 -3.74
N ALA A 169 -10.31 16.09 -3.87
CA ALA A 169 -11.76 16.25 -4.01
C ALA A 169 -12.40 16.87 -2.76
N ALA A 170 -11.99 16.41 -1.56
CA ALA A 170 -12.45 16.96 -0.29
C ALA A 170 -12.03 18.42 -0.13
N LEU A 171 -10.76 18.75 -0.40
CA LEU A 171 -10.28 20.14 -0.36
C LEU A 171 -10.97 21.02 -1.42
N GLY A 172 -11.19 20.51 -2.62
CA GLY A 172 -11.93 21.22 -3.67
C GLY A 172 -13.39 21.44 -3.32
N GLY A 173 -14.01 20.54 -2.55
CA GLY A 173 -15.37 20.70 -2.01
C GLY A 173 -15.43 21.79 -0.93
N ILE A 174 -14.43 21.84 -0.06
CA ILE A 174 -14.34 22.86 1.00
C ILE A 174 -14.14 24.25 0.37
N THR A 175 -13.25 24.40 -0.60
CA THR A 175 -13.01 25.68 -1.27
C THR A 175 -14.23 26.17 -2.04
N LYS A 176 -14.98 25.28 -2.72
CA LYS A 176 -16.24 25.65 -3.38
C LYS A 176 -17.33 26.09 -2.41
N ASN A 177 -17.46 25.40 -1.27
CA ASN A 177 -18.46 25.78 -0.26
C ASN A 177 -18.10 27.06 0.50
N THR A 178 -16.83 27.33 0.73
CA THR A 178 -16.40 28.58 1.37
C THR A 178 -16.65 29.79 0.47
N TYR A 179 -16.53 29.62 -0.85
CA TYR A 179 -16.82 30.69 -1.80
C TYR A 179 -18.32 30.90 -2.03
N ASN A 180 -19.17 29.86 -1.93
CA ASN A 180 -20.62 29.98 -2.07
C ASN A 180 -21.34 30.34 -0.75
N GLY A 181 -20.70 30.17 0.40
CA GLY A 181 -21.30 30.46 1.71
C GLY A 181 -21.09 31.89 2.22
N ALA A 182 -20.08 32.60 1.70
CA ALA A 182 -19.77 33.97 2.13
C ALA A 182 -20.42 35.09 1.31
N TYR A 183 -21.08 34.75 0.19
CA TYR A 183 -21.70 35.74 -0.71
C TYR A 183 -23.10 35.32 -1.17
N SER A 184 -23.97 34.99 -0.24
CA SER A 184 -25.42 34.99 -0.49
C SER A 184 -26.04 36.33 -0.12
N GLY A 185 -25.36 37.41 -0.38
CA GLY A 185 -25.83 38.77 -0.20
C GLY A 185 -25.68 39.55 -1.50
N THR A 186 -26.75 39.65 -2.23
CA THR A 186 -27.01 40.62 -3.33
C THR A 186 -26.08 40.62 -4.55
N GLN A 187 -26.57 40.00 -5.62
CA GLN A 187 -26.08 40.11 -7.00
C GLN A 187 -26.19 41.54 -7.59
N ASN A 188 -25.67 42.58 -6.98
CA ASN A 188 -25.63 43.91 -7.66
C ASN A 188 -24.63 44.94 -7.09
N SER A 189 -23.62 44.51 -6.35
CA SER A 189 -22.56 45.46 -6.00
C SER A 189 -21.41 45.38 -6.99
N LYS A 190 -21.25 46.37 -7.83
CA LYS A 190 -20.07 46.53 -8.71
C LYS A 190 -18.79 46.91 -7.93
N ASN A 191 -18.87 47.11 -6.65
CA ASN A 191 -17.75 47.47 -5.79
C ASN A 191 -17.54 46.40 -4.72
N PRO A 192 -16.42 45.64 -4.73
CA PRO A 192 -16.13 44.61 -3.75
C PRO A 192 -15.89 45.11 -2.33
N TYR A 193 -15.80 46.43 -2.14
CA TYR A 193 -15.54 47.08 -0.85
C TYR A 193 -16.79 47.73 -0.26
N GLN A 194 -18.00 47.44 -0.75
CA GLN A 194 -19.26 47.90 -0.19
C GLN A 194 -20.00 46.77 0.51
N ILE A 195 -20.34 46.99 1.78
CA ILE A 195 -21.19 46.10 2.58
C ILE A 195 -22.50 46.76 2.89
N ASP A 196 -23.59 45.98 2.96
CA ASP A 196 -24.88 46.50 3.43
C ASP A 196 -24.88 46.50 4.98
N ASN A 197 -25.12 47.66 5.60
CA ASN A 197 -25.27 47.75 7.05
C ASN A 197 -26.65 47.19 7.50
N PRO A 198 -26.88 46.91 8.79
CA PRO A 198 -28.15 46.40 9.30
C PRO A 198 -29.38 47.26 9.03
N TYR A 199 -29.17 48.50 8.58
CA TYR A 199 -30.23 49.46 8.26
C TYR A 199 -30.49 49.58 6.75
N GLY A 200 -29.81 48.79 5.91
CA GLY A 200 -30.01 48.72 4.46
C GLY A 200 -29.23 49.78 3.67
N GLU A 201 -28.30 50.49 4.29
CA GLU A 201 -27.40 51.43 3.64
C GLU A 201 -26.08 50.76 3.25
N LYS A 202 -25.48 51.20 2.15
CA LYS A 202 -24.19 50.69 1.66
C LYS A 202 -23.04 51.46 2.28
N GLU A 203 -22.19 50.75 3.00
CA GLU A 203 -21.01 51.32 3.66
C GLU A 203 -19.75 50.88 2.91
N ASP A 204 -18.87 51.84 2.60
CA ASP A 204 -17.61 51.62 1.93
C ASP A 204 -16.53 51.29 2.95
N ILE A 205 -15.95 50.09 2.82
CA ILE A 205 -14.92 49.57 3.71
C ILE A 205 -13.51 49.60 3.09
N SER A 206 -13.31 50.32 1.99
CA SER A 206 -12.01 50.46 1.32
C SER A 206 -10.90 51.04 2.21
N TRP A 207 -11.29 51.72 3.30
CA TRP A 207 -10.36 52.27 4.30
C TRP A 207 -9.70 51.22 5.21
N LEU A 208 -10.13 49.95 5.14
CA LEU A 208 -9.57 48.83 5.89
C LEU A 208 -8.34 48.21 5.22
N LEU A 209 -7.99 48.61 3.99
CA LEU A 209 -6.85 48.20 3.23
C LEU A 209 -5.73 49.22 3.27
#